data_0525d2bf770f2ce9439dc72b2e0e5913
#
_entry.id   0525d2bf770f2ce9439dc72b2e0e5913
#
_cell.length_a   1.000
_cell.length_b   1.000
_cell.length_c   1.000
_cell.angle_alpha   90.00
_cell.angle_beta   90.00
_cell.angle_gamma   90.00
#
_symmetry.space_group_name_H-M   'P 1'
#
loop_
_entity.id
_entity.type
_entity.pdbx_description
1 polymer ?
#
loop_
_entity_poly.entity_id
_entity_poly.type
_entity_poly.pdbx_seq_one_letter_code
_entity_poly.pdbx_strand_id
1 'polypeptide(L)'
;MSSSRQSYPGNRSNLPSILFLLIVFSAKIHYTKPMEVFFTMSILFLEYPPCSTCQKAKRWLDEHHVSYTSRHIKENNPTAEELTEWYKKSGLPLKKFFNTSGLIYKSMGLKDKLPTMNEEEQIALLATDGMLVKRPLVIGD
;
A
#
# COMPACT_ATOMS: atom_id res chain seq x y z
N MET A 1 9.35 -6.25 51.61
CA MET A 1 9.54 -7.00 50.34
C MET A 1 8.95 -6.17 49.24
N SER A 2 9.81 -5.48 48.52
CA SER A 2 9.45 -4.51 47.49
C SER A 2 9.43 -5.21 46.11
N SER A 3 8.25 -5.27 45.51
CA SER A 3 8.06 -5.79 44.14
C SER A 3 8.24 -4.64 43.17
N SER A 4 9.40 -4.61 42.52
CA SER A 4 9.70 -3.66 41.45
C SER A 4 9.00 -4.12 40.16
N ARG A 5 7.95 -3.39 39.79
CA ARG A 5 7.36 -3.45 38.45
C ARG A 5 8.32 -2.81 37.46
N GLN A 6 8.95 -3.61 36.63
CA GLN A 6 9.66 -3.13 35.44
C GLN A 6 8.62 -2.67 34.42
N SER A 7 8.51 -1.35 34.25
CA SER A 7 7.79 -0.72 33.15
C SER A 7 8.63 -0.82 31.89
N TYR A 8 8.18 -1.60 30.90
CA TYR A 8 8.71 -1.55 29.55
C TYR A 8 8.30 -0.23 28.91
N PRO A 9 9.23 0.58 28.43
CA PRO A 9 8.89 1.76 27.65
C PRO A 9 8.39 1.27 26.29
N GLY A 10 7.10 1.45 26.04
CA GLY A 10 6.51 1.26 24.71
C GLY A 10 7.16 2.22 23.73
N ASN A 11 8.07 1.72 22.93
CA ASN A 11 8.69 2.48 21.86
C ASN A 11 7.68 2.66 20.72
N ARG A 12 6.86 3.73 20.82
CA ARG A 12 6.13 4.28 19.69
C ARG A 12 7.11 5.07 18.82
N SER A 13 8.03 4.40 18.21
CA SER A 13 9.00 5.12 17.42
C SER A 13 9.04 4.60 15.99
N ASN A 14 8.63 5.49 15.11
CA ASN A 14 9.18 5.65 13.79
C ASN A 14 8.92 4.53 12.79
N LEU A 15 7.65 4.31 12.50
CA LEU A 15 7.29 3.91 11.14
C LEU A 15 7.80 5.05 10.22
N PRO A 16 8.80 4.81 9.38
CA PRO A 16 9.29 5.86 8.51
C PRO A 16 8.14 6.36 7.65
N SER A 17 8.10 7.67 7.41
CA SER A 17 7.07 8.35 6.60
C SER A 17 6.86 7.74 5.21
N ILE A 18 7.71 6.82 4.83
CA ILE A 18 7.71 6.02 3.61
C ILE A 18 6.64 4.91 3.66
N LEU A 19 6.26 4.44 4.84
CA LEU A 19 5.25 3.38 5.03
C LEU A 19 3.81 3.92 5.03
N PHE A 20 3.63 5.24 4.99
CA PHE A 20 2.31 5.87 4.85
C PHE A 20 1.73 5.73 3.43
N LEU A 21 2.34 4.91 2.61
CA LEU A 21 1.90 4.61 1.26
C LEU A 21 0.99 3.40 1.27
N LEU A 22 -0.31 3.65 1.44
CA LEU A 22 -1.39 2.72 1.13
C LEU A 22 -1.22 1.30 1.69
N ILE A 23 -1.24 1.17 3.02
CA ILE A 23 -1.52 -0.12 3.65
C ILE A 23 -3.05 -0.28 3.66
N VAL A 24 -3.56 -1.13 2.78
CA VAL A 24 -4.98 -1.51 2.78
C VAL A 24 -5.14 -2.66 3.77
N PHE A 25 -5.50 -2.33 5.01
CA PHE A 25 -5.83 -3.32 6.03
C PHE A 25 -7.34 -3.44 6.17
N SER A 26 -7.88 -4.60 5.90
CA SER A 26 -9.23 -4.99 6.34
C SER A 26 -9.09 -5.89 7.57
N ALA A 27 -8.97 -5.27 8.75
CA ALA A 27 -8.96 -6.03 10.00
C ALA A 27 -10.37 -6.17 10.56
N LYS A 28 -11.07 -7.25 10.23
CA LYS A 28 -12.15 -7.79 11.07
C LYS A 28 -11.58 -8.92 11.91
N ILE A 29 -11.02 -8.56 13.06
CA ILE A 29 -10.58 -9.56 14.05
C ILE A 29 -11.82 -9.98 14.84
N HIS A 30 -12.36 -11.15 14.55
CA HIS A 30 -13.21 -11.90 15.48
C HIS A 30 -12.30 -12.85 16.26
N TYR A 31 -12.04 -12.48 17.53
CA TYR A 31 -11.26 -13.30 18.44
C TYR A 31 -12.11 -14.44 18.99
N THR A 32 -11.88 -15.65 18.57
CA THR A 32 -12.33 -16.87 19.23
C THR A 32 -11.24 -17.93 19.18
N LYS A 33 -10.54 -18.06 20.30
CA LYS A 33 -9.76 -19.16 20.91
C LYS A 33 -8.78 -20.00 20.05
N PRO A 34 -7.69 -20.51 20.65
CA PRO A 34 -6.44 -20.82 19.99
C PRO A 34 -6.46 -22.23 19.39
N MET A 35 -6.56 -22.30 18.12
CA MET A 35 -5.89 -23.31 17.32
C MET A 35 -4.90 -22.52 16.47
N GLU A 36 -3.66 -22.91 16.50
CA GLU A 36 -2.56 -22.29 15.76
C GLU A 36 -2.86 -22.33 14.26
N VAL A 37 -3.76 -21.45 13.85
CA VAL A 37 -3.86 -21.08 12.46
C VAL A 37 -2.74 -20.06 12.28
N PHE A 38 -1.62 -20.48 11.71
CA PHE A 38 -0.68 -19.57 11.08
C PHE A 38 -1.50 -18.81 10.02
N PHE A 39 -2.06 -17.68 10.43
CA PHE A 39 -2.65 -16.73 9.52
C PHE A 39 -1.47 -16.07 8.80
N THR A 40 -1.02 -16.71 7.75
CA THR A 40 -0.04 -16.12 6.84
C THR A 40 -0.79 -15.01 6.11
N MET A 41 -0.68 -13.79 6.66
CA MET A 41 -1.15 -12.60 5.94
C MET A 41 -0.44 -12.58 4.61
N SER A 42 -1.19 -12.74 3.53
CA SER A 42 -0.61 -12.64 2.20
C SER A 42 -0.49 -11.17 1.84
N ILE A 43 0.73 -10.69 1.76
CA ILE A 43 1.02 -9.32 1.33
C ILE A 43 1.39 -9.31 -0.13
N LEU A 44 0.66 -8.53 -0.92
CA LEU A 44 1.03 -8.20 -2.29
C LEU A 44 1.77 -6.86 -2.31
N PHE A 45 3.01 -6.89 -2.80
CA PHE A 45 3.88 -5.72 -2.91
C PHE A 45 4.07 -5.33 -4.37
N LEU A 46 3.34 -4.29 -4.82
CA LEU A 46 3.50 -3.76 -6.18
C LEU A 46 4.64 -2.74 -6.18
N GLU A 47 5.66 -3.03 -6.97
CA GLU A 47 6.87 -2.24 -7.04
C GLU A 47 7.27 -1.90 -8.48
N TYR A 48 8.09 -0.87 -8.60
CA TYR A 48 8.88 -0.58 -9.79
C TYR A 48 10.36 -0.66 -9.40
N PRO A 49 11.13 -1.67 -9.83
CA PRO A 49 12.48 -1.92 -9.35
C PRO A 49 13.44 -0.72 -9.40
N PRO A 50 13.42 0.14 -10.44
CA PRO A 50 14.27 1.33 -10.48
C PRO A 50 13.84 2.44 -9.49
N CYS A 51 12.69 2.31 -8.83
CA CYS A 51 12.17 3.32 -7.91
C CYS A 51 12.87 3.23 -6.54
N SER A 52 13.59 4.28 -6.13
CA SER A 52 14.29 4.31 -4.83
C SER A 52 13.35 4.16 -3.63
N THR A 53 12.13 4.67 -3.72
CA THR A 53 11.11 4.51 -2.67
C THR A 53 10.66 3.05 -2.55
N CYS A 54 10.47 2.36 -3.67
CA CYS A 54 10.15 0.93 -3.67
C CYS A 54 11.29 0.11 -3.06
N GLN A 55 12.53 0.40 -3.44
CA GLN A 55 13.71 -0.29 -2.89
C GLN A 55 13.85 -0.11 -1.38
N LYS A 56 13.57 1.09 -0.87
CA LYS A 56 13.59 1.36 0.58
C LYS A 56 12.49 0.59 1.30
N ALA A 57 11.27 0.57 0.77
CA ALA A 57 10.16 -0.17 1.35
C ALA A 57 10.42 -1.68 1.33
N LYS A 58 10.93 -2.21 0.22
CA LYS A 58 11.32 -3.62 0.08
C LYS A 58 12.36 -4.03 1.11
N ARG A 59 13.42 -3.24 1.24
CA ARG A 59 14.47 -3.47 2.26
C ARG A 59 13.87 -3.52 3.66
N TRP A 60 12.97 -2.60 3.98
CA TRP A 60 12.31 -2.59 5.28
C TRP A 60 11.49 -3.87 5.53
N LEU A 61 10.74 -4.35 4.53
CA LEU A 61 9.99 -5.61 4.62
C LEU A 61 10.93 -6.80 4.88
N ASP A 62 12.05 -6.85 4.14
CA ASP A 62 13.06 -7.92 4.27
C ASP A 62 13.73 -7.89 5.65
N GLU A 63 14.13 -6.72 6.14
CA GLU A 63 14.74 -6.53 7.47
C GLU A 63 13.79 -6.91 8.62
N HIS A 64 12.49 -6.79 8.43
CA HIS A 64 11.46 -7.15 9.41
C HIS A 64 10.87 -8.54 9.20
N HIS A 65 11.46 -9.32 8.30
CA HIS A 65 11.03 -10.70 7.98
C HIS A 65 9.55 -10.81 7.59
N VAL A 66 9.02 -9.78 6.94
CA VAL A 66 7.65 -9.77 6.43
C VAL A 66 7.60 -10.53 5.10
N SER A 67 6.81 -11.59 5.04
CA SER A 67 6.61 -12.34 3.80
C SER A 67 5.68 -11.59 2.86
N TYR A 68 6.05 -11.48 1.58
CA TYR A 68 5.24 -10.81 0.55
C TYR A 68 5.46 -11.43 -0.82
N THR A 69 4.48 -11.23 -1.71
CA THR A 69 4.61 -11.53 -3.14
C THR A 69 4.89 -10.22 -3.89
N SER A 70 6.01 -10.15 -4.59
CA SER A 70 6.36 -8.98 -5.40
C SER A 70 5.71 -9.03 -6.78
N ARG A 71 5.20 -7.88 -7.25
CA ARG A 71 4.61 -7.72 -8.58
C ARG A 71 5.15 -6.46 -9.23
N HIS A 72 5.67 -6.59 -10.46
CA HIS A 72 6.20 -5.46 -11.22
C HIS A 72 5.06 -4.61 -11.79
N ILE A 73 4.88 -3.40 -11.28
CA ILE A 73 3.70 -2.55 -11.54
C ILE A 73 3.57 -2.09 -12.99
N LYS A 74 4.69 -1.99 -13.73
CA LYS A 74 4.70 -1.58 -15.14
C LYS A 74 4.43 -2.73 -16.09
N GLU A 75 4.97 -3.93 -15.80
CA GLU A 75 4.84 -5.11 -16.66
C GLU A 75 3.52 -5.84 -16.43
N ASN A 76 3.04 -5.77 -15.19
CA ASN A 76 1.80 -6.36 -14.75
C ASN A 76 1.01 -5.34 -13.92
N ASN A 77 0.48 -4.31 -14.60
CA ASN A 77 -0.24 -3.24 -13.95
C ASN A 77 -1.55 -3.74 -13.32
N PRO A 78 -2.04 -3.06 -12.27
CA PRO A 78 -3.31 -3.39 -11.65
C PRO A 78 -4.48 -3.26 -12.64
N THR A 79 -5.45 -4.17 -12.52
CA THR A 79 -6.71 -4.06 -13.28
C THR A 79 -7.65 -3.05 -12.63
N ALA A 80 -8.70 -2.64 -13.34
CA ALA A 80 -9.71 -1.74 -12.80
C ALA A 80 -10.45 -2.37 -11.62
N GLU A 81 -10.69 -3.68 -11.66
CA GLU A 81 -11.33 -4.45 -10.60
C GLU A 81 -10.48 -4.45 -9.32
N GLU A 82 -9.18 -4.76 -9.45
CA GLU A 82 -8.23 -4.74 -8.33
C GLU A 82 -8.13 -3.34 -7.71
N LEU A 83 -8.00 -2.30 -8.53
CA LEU A 83 -7.93 -0.93 -8.07
C LEU A 83 -9.22 -0.50 -7.35
N THR A 84 -10.38 -0.92 -7.85
CA THR A 84 -11.68 -0.66 -7.22
C THR A 84 -11.76 -1.31 -5.84
N GLU A 85 -11.36 -2.57 -5.73
CA GLU A 85 -11.35 -3.31 -4.47
C GLU A 85 -10.41 -2.65 -3.46
N TRP A 86 -9.17 -2.37 -3.86
CA TRP A 86 -8.18 -1.75 -2.99
C TRP A 86 -8.57 -0.34 -2.56
N TYR A 87 -9.15 0.43 -3.48
CA TYR A 87 -9.67 1.77 -3.18
C TYR A 87 -10.76 1.71 -2.10
N LYS A 88 -11.76 0.84 -2.27
CA LYS A 88 -12.84 0.66 -1.30
C LYS A 88 -12.35 0.19 0.07
N LYS A 89 -11.39 -0.74 0.09
CA LYS A 89 -10.80 -1.25 1.33
C LYS A 89 -9.93 -0.19 2.04
N SER A 90 -9.25 0.68 1.30
CA SER A 90 -8.30 1.64 1.86
C SER A 90 -8.95 2.76 2.66
N GLY A 91 -10.17 3.15 2.34
CA GLY A 91 -10.81 4.35 2.89
C GLY A 91 -10.10 5.66 2.55
N LEU A 92 -9.15 5.65 1.62
CA LEU A 92 -8.37 6.82 1.21
C LEU A 92 -8.99 7.48 -0.01
N PRO A 93 -8.80 8.82 -0.19
CA PRO A 93 -9.22 9.47 -1.41
C PRO A 93 -8.52 8.88 -2.65
N LEU A 94 -9.25 8.65 -3.75
CA LEU A 94 -8.74 8.02 -4.97
C LEU A 94 -7.51 8.74 -5.56
N LYS A 95 -7.41 10.07 -5.37
CA LYS A 95 -6.23 10.85 -5.73
C LYS A 95 -4.92 10.32 -5.11
N LYS A 96 -4.99 9.64 -3.96
CA LYS A 96 -3.80 9.03 -3.32
C LYS A 96 -3.27 7.84 -4.09
N PHE A 97 -4.08 7.23 -4.93
CA PHE A 97 -3.66 6.13 -5.81
C PHE A 97 -2.86 6.60 -7.02
N PHE A 98 -2.89 7.90 -7.33
CA PHE A 98 -2.11 8.46 -8.43
C PHE A 98 -0.67 8.79 -8.04
N ASN A 99 0.26 8.49 -8.94
CA ASN A 99 1.65 8.93 -8.87
C ASN A 99 1.76 10.39 -9.34
N THR A 100 1.37 11.32 -8.48
CA THR A 100 1.29 12.75 -8.79
C THR A 100 2.61 13.42 -9.14
N SER A 101 3.74 12.80 -8.78
CA SER A 101 5.08 13.26 -9.16
C SER A 101 5.59 12.66 -10.48
N GLY A 102 4.89 11.68 -11.04
CA GLY A 102 5.25 10.99 -12.27
C GLY A 102 5.18 11.86 -13.52
N LEU A 103 6.00 11.55 -14.50
CA LEU A 103 6.02 12.26 -15.78
C LEU A 103 4.70 12.15 -16.52
N ILE A 104 4.10 10.96 -16.57
CA ILE A 104 2.81 10.72 -17.26
C ILE A 104 1.71 11.55 -16.61
N TYR A 105 1.62 11.57 -15.28
CA TYR A 105 0.64 12.38 -14.56
C TYR A 105 0.74 13.87 -14.94
N LYS A 106 1.96 14.39 -15.02
CA LYS A 106 2.22 15.79 -15.36
C LYS A 106 1.96 16.09 -16.82
N SER A 107 2.43 15.23 -17.74
CA SER A 107 2.25 15.43 -19.19
C SER A 107 0.78 15.38 -19.62
N MET A 108 -0.03 14.57 -18.94
CA MET A 108 -1.48 14.49 -19.18
C MET A 108 -2.28 15.62 -18.53
N GLY A 109 -1.66 16.47 -17.71
CA GLY A 109 -2.34 17.56 -16.98
C GLY A 109 -3.37 17.04 -15.96
N LEU A 110 -3.12 15.89 -15.33
CA LEU A 110 -4.10 15.22 -14.47
C LEU A 110 -4.44 15.99 -13.20
N LYS A 111 -3.57 16.90 -12.78
CA LYS A 111 -3.86 17.77 -11.63
C LYS A 111 -5.19 18.52 -11.79
N ASP A 112 -5.45 19.00 -13.00
CA ASP A 112 -6.61 19.84 -13.32
C ASP A 112 -7.78 18.99 -13.87
N LYS A 113 -7.50 17.84 -14.47
CA LYS A 113 -8.51 16.94 -15.04
C LYS A 113 -9.20 16.05 -14.02
N LEU A 114 -8.46 15.49 -13.06
CA LEU A 114 -9.03 14.55 -12.09
C LEU A 114 -10.24 15.09 -11.31
N PRO A 115 -10.30 16.40 -10.92
CA PRO A 115 -11.47 16.93 -10.23
C PRO A 115 -12.75 16.92 -11.06
N THR A 116 -12.66 16.84 -12.38
CA THR A 116 -13.81 16.79 -13.31
C THR A 116 -14.22 15.38 -13.70
N MET A 117 -13.40 14.37 -13.32
CA MET A 117 -13.64 12.95 -13.62
C MET A 117 -14.37 12.29 -12.44
N ASN A 118 -15.32 11.41 -12.75
CA ASN A 118 -15.91 10.53 -11.73
C ASN A 118 -14.95 9.42 -11.28
N GLU A 119 -15.29 8.66 -10.24
CA GLU A 119 -14.42 7.62 -9.69
C GLU A 119 -14.14 6.49 -10.69
N GLU A 120 -15.13 6.08 -11.45
CA GLU A 120 -14.99 5.01 -12.46
C GLU A 120 -14.01 5.42 -13.56
N GLU A 121 -14.12 6.66 -14.06
CA GLU A 121 -13.20 7.22 -15.05
C GLU A 121 -11.77 7.31 -14.52
N GLN A 122 -11.59 7.70 -13.25
CA GLN A 122 -10.28 7.78 -12.63
C GLN A 122 -9.65 6.39 -12.44
N ILE A 123 -10.44 5.39 -12.04
CA ILE A 123 -9.99 4.00 -11.90
C ILE A 123 -9.64 3.41 -13.25
N ALA A 124 -10.48 3.61 -14.27
CA ALA A 124 -10.21 3.17 -15.63
C ALA A 124 -8.89 3.78 -16.15
N LEU A 125 -8.65 5.07 -15.89
CA LEU A 125 -7.42 5.74 -16.26
C LEU A 125 -6.20 5.14 -15.53
N LEU A 126 -6.28 4.86 -14.22
CA LEU A 126 -5.20 4.21 -13.46
C LEU A 126 -4.86 2.83 -14.02
N ALA A 127 -5.86 2.08 -14.48
CA ALA A 127 -5.68 0.75 -15.04
C ALA A 127 -5.00 0.74 -16.42
N THR A 128 -4.88 1.88 -17.08
CA THR A 128 -4.23 1.96 -18.41
C THR A 128 -2.72 1.85 -18.34
N ASP A 129 -2.09 2.30 -17.25
CA ASP A 129 -0.64 2.30 -17.11
C ASP A 129 -0.23 2.26 -15.62
N GLY A 130 0.50 1.22 -15.24
CA GLY A 130 1.02 1.08 -13.88
C GLY A 130 1.92 2.24 -13.41
N MET A 131 2.49 3.02 -14.34
CA MET A 131 3.30 4.20 -13.99
C MET A 131 2.45 5.39 -13.54
N LEU A 132 1.13 5.38 -13.83
CA LEU A 132 0.17 6.32 -13.25
C LEU A 132 -0.14 6.01 -11.79
N VAL A 133 0.02 4.74 -11.39
CA VAL A 133 -0.31 4.27 -10.05
C VAL A 133 0.80 4.65 -9.06
N LYS A 134 0.38 5.06 -7.87
CA LYS A 134 1.27 5.33 -6.74
C LYS A 134 2.03 4.07 -6.35
N ARG A 135 3.31 4.21 -6.10
CA ARG A 135 4.18 3.06 -5.75
C ARG A 135 5.19 3.39 -4.65
N PRO A 136 5.54 2.39 -3.83
CA PRO A 136 4.96 1.05 -3.81
C PRO A 136 3.50 1.05 -3.33
N LEU A 137 2.73 0.02 -3.76
CA LEU A 137 1.47 -0.36 -3.16
C LEU A 137 1.70 -1.61 -2.33
N VAL A 138 1.20 -1.60 -1.10
CA VAL A 138 1.25 -2.74 -0.18
C VAL A 138 -0.19 -3.11 0.14
N ILE A 139 -0.62 -4.28 -0.29
CA ILE A 139 -1.97 -4.79 -0.10
C ILE A 139 -1.88 -6.01 0.80
N GLY A 140 -2.60 -5.96 1.92
CA GLY A 140 -2.79 -7.08 2.82
C GLY A 140 -4.24 -7.58 2.77
N ASP A 141 -4.45 -8.79 3.25
CA ASP A 141 -5.79 -9.41 3.40
C ASP A 141 -6.66 -8.69 4.41
#